data_5f4198e8a40df105d7c6a8d0c08eb2dc
#
_entry.id   5f4198e8a40df105d7c6a8d0c08eb2dc
#
_cell.length_a   1.000
_cell.length_b   1.000
_cell.length_c   1.000
_cell.angle_alpha   90.00
_cell.angle_beta   90.00
_cell.angle_gamma   90.00
#
_symmetry.space_group_name_H-M   'P 1'
#
loop_
_entity.id
_entity.type
_entity.pdbx_description
1 polymer ?
#
loop_
_entity_poly.entity_id
_entity_poly.type
_entity_poly.pdbx_seq_one_letter_code
_entity_poly.pdbx_strand_id
1 'polypeptide(L)'
;FLGIGTVLTFCMQSSAALMAITMVLCSSGVLPIYMGIALVLGENIGTTITSNIAAMGANTQARRAAFAHLTFNVFGVIWVLCGFYPFIDMVCGFVGVNPHADHIDAARLSVVLAAFHTTFNVCNTSILIWLIPQMERFVCYVIKPSNRKDEDEFRLRYIGGTSIMKTPELSVLEAQKEIQSFAERIQRMFGMVRELLGVKDEAKFNK
;
A
#
# COMPACT_ATOMS: atom_id res chain seq x y z
N PHE A 1 9.43 15.76 9.89
CA PHE A 1 8.62 14.65 10.45
C PHE A 1 8.11 13.70 9.36
N LEU A 2 7.65 14.17 8.20
CA LEU A 2 7.25 13.29 7.10
C LEU A 2 8.35 12.29 6.72
N GLY A 3 9.57 12.74 6.49
CA GLY A 3 10.70 11.85 6.19
C GLY A 3 11.00 10.88 7.34
N ILE A 4 10.86 11.31 8.59
CA ILE A 4 11.01 10.44 9.77
C ILE A 4 9.94 9.35 9.75
N GLY A 5 8.66 9.69 9.53
CA GLY A 5 7.57 8.72 9.41
C GLY A 5 7.82 7.71 8.30
N THR A 6 8.30 8.17 7.13
CA THR A 6 8.67 7.28 6.01
C THR A 6 9.76 6.28 6.40
N VAL A 7 10.84 6.75 7.00
CA VAL A 7 11.98 5.88 7.40
C VAL A 7 11.57 4.92 8.51
N LEU A 8 10.87 5.41 9.53
CA LEU A 8 10.42 4.55 10.62
C LEU A 8 9.47 3.46 10.14
N THR A 9 8.48 3.79 9.28
CA THR A 9 7.58 2.78 8.72
C THR A 9 8.32 1.76 7.86
N PHE A 10 9.27 2.23 7.06
CA PHE A 10 10.12 1.35 6.27
C PHE A 10 10.90 0.36 7.16
N CYS A 11 11.51 0.83 8.25
CA CYS A 11 12.26 -0.01 9.17
C CYS A 11 11.36 -0.96 9.99
N MET A 12 10.23 -0.47 10.49
CA MET A 12 9.28 -1.24 11.31
C MET A 12 8.39 -2.18 10.48
N GLN A 13 8.24 -1.91 9.20
CA GLN A 13 7.36 -2.64 8.27
C GLN A 13 5.90 -2.74 8.77
N SER A 14 5.49 -1.80 9.61
CA SER A 14 4.15 -1.74 10.19
C SER A 14 3.70 -0.29 10.40
N SER A 15 2.87 0.21 9.50
CA SER A 15 2.22 1.51 9.65
C SER A 15 1.28 1.56 10.86
N ALA A 16 0.56 0.47 11.13
CA ALA A 16 -0.33 0.40 12.30
C ALA A 16 0.42 0.57 13.63
N ALA A 17 1.62 -0.04 13.75
CA ALA A 17 2.44 0.11 14.94
C ALA A 17 2.95 1.55 15.09
N LEU A 18 3.41 2.17 14.01
CA LEU A 18 3.87 3.56 14.05
C LEU A 18 2.71 4.52 14.31
N MET A 19 1.53 4.29 13.71
CA MET A 19 0.33 5.06 14.00
C MET A 19 -0.02 5.01 15.50
N ALA A 20 0.02 3.83 16.13
CA ALA A 20 -0.23 3.69 17.57
C ALA A 20 0.78 4.48 18.41
N ILE A 21 2.07 4.42 18.05
CA ILE A 21 3.12 5.20 18.71
C ILE A 21 2.87 6.70 18.51
N THR A 22 2.55 7.14 17.32
CA THR A 22 2.23 8.55 17.00
C THR A 22 1.04 9.05 17.81
N MET A 23 -0.02 8.23 17.94
CA MET A 23 -1.17 8.55 18.79
C MET A 23 -0.78 8.73 20.26
N VAL A 24 0.04 7.83 20.80
CA VAL A 24 0.52 7.91 22.18
C VAL A 24 1.40 9.17 22.39
N LEU A 25 2.31 9.47 21.47
CA LEU A 25 3.17 10.65 21.56
C LEU A 25 2.38 11.97 21.46
N CYS A 26 1.36 12.02 20.62
CA CYS A 26 0.48 13.19 20.54
C CYS A 26 -0.39 13.31 21.80
N SER A 27 -0.98 12.22 22.27
CA SER A 27 -1.84 12.23 23.47
C SER A 27 -1.09 12.54 24.77
N SER A 28 0.20 12.21 24.84
CA SER A 28 1.06 12.57 25.97
C SER A 28 1.61 14.01 25.91
N GLY A 29 1.28 14.76 24.84
CA GLY A 29 1.75 16.13 24.65
C GLY A 29 3.23 16.25 24.22
N VAL A 30 3.91 15.14 23.98
CA VAL A 30 5.31 15.12 23.50
C VAL A 30 5.39 15.59 22.04
N LEU A 31 4.39 15.24 21.23
CA LEU A 31 4.37 15.57 19.81
C LEU A 31 3.16 16.45 19.49
N PRO A 32 3.40 17.68 18.95
CA PRO A 32 2.32 18.53 18.44
C PRO A 32 1.53 17.84 17.32
N ILE A 33 0.23 18.12 17.24
CA ILE A 33 -0.68 17.47 16.27
C ILE A 33 -0.21 17.58 14.82
N TYR A 34 0.29 18.74 14.39
CA TYR A 34 0.79 18.95 13.02
C TYR A 34 2.00 18.06 12.70
N MET A 35 2.85 17.80 13.70
CA MET A 35 4.00 16.91 13.55
C MET A 35 3.56 15.45 13.52
N GLY A 36 2.56 15.08 14.34
CA GLY A 36 1.94 13.76 14.30
C GLY A 36 1.31 13.46 12.93
N ILE A 37 0.57 14.42 12.38
CA ILE A 37 -0.02 14.32 11.05
C ILE A 37 1.05 14.19 9.96
N ALA A 38 2.15 14.94 10.06
CA ALA A 38 3.26 14.80 9.14
C ALA A 38 3.93 13.42 9.21
N LEU A 39 4.03 12.81 10.41
CA LEU A 39 4.46 11.41 10.57
C LEU A 39 3.50 10.46 9.85
N VAL A 40 2.19 10.61 10.05
CA VAL A 40 1.14 9.78 9.41
C VAL A 40 1.21 9.86 7.88
N LEU A 41 1.45 11.04 7.31
CA LEU A 41 1.68 11.17 5.87
C LEU A 41 2.93 10.41 5.41
N GLY A 42 4.00 10.45 6.21
CA GLY A 42 5.22 9.68 5.96
C GLY A 42 5.00 8.17 6.04
N GLU A 43 4.15 7.71 6.95
CA GLU A 43 3.79 6.29 7.10
C GLU A 43 3.20 5.71 5.81
N ASN A 44 2.35 6.46 5.13
CA ASN A 44 1.75 6.03 3.87
C ASN A 44 2.81 5.79 2.77
N ILE A 45 3.82 6.67 2.69
CA ILE A 45 4.93 6.48 1.74
C ILE A 45 5.81 5.29 2.16
N GLY A 46 6.18 5.21 3.45
CA GLY A 46 7.06 4.16 3.97
C GLY A 46 6.54 2.75 3.70
N THR A 47 5.24 2.53 3.88
CA THR A 47 4.58 1.25 3.58
C THR A 47 4.72 0.85 2.11
N THR A 48 4.70 1.80 1.19
CA THR A 48 4.80 1.49 -0.25
C THR A 48 6.22 1.20 -0.70
N ILE A 49 7.24 1.71 -0.01
CA ILE A 49 8.64 1.41 -0.30
C ILE A 49 8.92 -0.07 -0.09
N THR A 50 8.44 -0.65 1.03
CA THR A 50 8.62 -2.08 1.32
C THR A 50 7.99 -2.96 0.25
N SER A 51 6.78 -2.62 -0.21
CA SER A 51 6.09 -3.32 -1.30
C SER A 51 6.86 -3.26 -2.61
N ASN A 52 7.49 -2.11 -2.92
CA ASN A 52 8.30 -1.97 -4.13
C ASN A 52 9.60 -2.79 -4.07
N ILE A 53 10.24 -2.86 -2.90
CA ILE A 53 11.43 -3.72 -2.71
C ILE A 53 11.05 -5.19 -2.87
N ALA A 54 9.96 -5.63 -2.24
CA ALA A 54 9.47 -7.01 -2.38
C ALA A 54 9.13 -7.36 -3.84
N ALA A 55 8.62 -6.39 -4.61
CA ALA A 55 8.28 -6.60 -6.01
C ALA A 55 9.48 -6.58 -6.97
N MET A 56 10.70 -6.24 -6.54
CA MET A 56 11.87 -6.15 -7.43
C MET A 56 12.21 -7.47 -8.12
N GLY A 57 12.03 -8.59 -7.42
CA GLY A 57 12.22 -9.94 -7.96
C GLY A 57 10.98 -10.53 -8.65
N ALA A 58 9.85 -9.84 -8.63
CA ALA A 58 8.59 -10.33 -9.15
C ALA A 58 8.40 -10.00 -10.65
N ASN A 59 7.30 -10.51 -11.23
CA ASN A 59 6.94 -10.25 -12.61
C ASN A 59 6.59 -8.77 -12.86
N THR A 60 6.50 -8.39 -14.13
CA THR A 60 6.20 -7.00 -14.55
C THR A 60 4.89 -6.48 -13.96
N GLN A 61 3.86 -7.32 -13.84
CA GLN A 61 2.55 -6.89 -13.33
C GLN A 61 2.62 -6.58 -11.82
N ALA A 62 3.29 -7.43 -11.04
CA ALA A 62 3.50 -7.18 -9.61
C ALA A 62 4.34 -5.91 -9.36
N ARG A 63 5.39 -5.68 -10.16
CA ARG A 63 6.20 -4.45 -10.12
C ARG A 63 5.36 -3.21 -10.45
N ARG A 64 4.50 -3.30 -11.46
CA ARG A 64 3.58 -2.23 -11.83
C ARG A 64 2.58 -1.94 -10.72
N ALA A 65 2.00 -2.97 -10.11
CA ALA A 65 1.08 -2.81 -9.00
C ALA A 65 1.74 -2.15 -7.78
N ALA A 66 2.94 -2.57 -7.40
CA ALA A 66 3.70 -1.95 -6.31
C ALA A 66 4.06 -0.49 -6.61
N PHE A 67 4.49 -0.18 -7.85
CA PHE A 67 4.79 1.18 -8.25
C PHE A 67 3.56 2.07 -8.36
N ALA A 68 2.42 1.53 -8.81
CA ALA A 68 1.15 2.24 -8.79
C ALA A 68 0.74 2.62 -7.35
N HIS A 69 0.93 1.71 -6.39
CA HIS A 69 0.66 1.98 -4.99
C HIS A 69 1.57 3.09 -4.42
N LEU A 70 2.86 3.09 -4.76
CA LEU A 70 3.77 4.18 -4.41
C LEU A 70 3.32 5.51 -5.01
N THR A 71 3.00 5.52 -6.30
CA THR A 71 2.53 6.71 -7.02
C THR A 71 1.25 7.27 -6.39
N PHE A 72 0.31 6.40 -6.03
CA PHE A 72 -0.93 6.76 -5.34
C PHE A 72 -0.66 7.50 -4.02
N ASN A 73 0.22 6.98 -3.18
CA ASN A 73 0.51 7.58 -1.88
C ASN A 73 1.35 8.86 -2.01
N VAL A 74 2.34 8.88 -2.91
CA VAL A 74 3.15 10.09 -3.16
C VAL A 74 2.28 11.22 -3.69
N PHE A 75 1.39 10.95 -4.64
CA PHE A 75 0.43 11.94 -5.14
C PHE A 75 -0.45 12.46 -4.00
N GLY A 76 -0.98 11.55 -3.17
CA GLY A 76 -1.79 11.91 -2.01
C GLY A 76 -1.07 12.86 -1.06
N VAL A 77 0.17 12.54 -0.72
CA VAL A 77 0.99 13.39 0.16
C VAL A 77 1.25 14.76 -0.47
N ILE A 78 1.55 14.82 -1.77
CA ILE A 78 1.84 16.11 -2.46
C ILE A 78 0.64 17.05 -2.39
N TRP A 79 -0.56 16.60 -2.77
CA TRP A 79 -1.71 17.50 -2.76
C TRP A 79 -2.12 17.95 -1.35
N VAL A 80 -1.98 17.06 -0.34
CA VAL A 80 -2.22 17.44 1.06
C VAL A 80 -1.18 18.44 1.54
N LEU A 81 0.09 18.32 1.17
CA LEU A 81 1.11 19.29 1.54
C LEU A 81 0.83 20.67 0.94
N CYS A 82 0.25 20.75 -0.26
CA CYS A 82 -0.17 22.01 -0.85
C CYS A 82 -1.27 22.72 -0.05
N GLY A 83 -2.12 21.96 0.63
CA GLY A 83 -3.21 22.46 1.47
C GLY A 83 -3.13 21.99 2.92
N PHE A 84 -1.92 21.84 3.48
CA PHE A 84 -1.68 21.15 4.74
C PHE A 84 -2.52 21.71 5.90
N TYR A 85 -2.39 22.98 6.19
CA TYR A 85 -3.11 23.60 7.30
C TYR A 85 -4.63 23.62 7.11
N PRO A 86 -5.18 24.11 5.99
CA PRO A 86 -6.63 24.11 5.81
C PRO A 86 -7.24 22.71 5.79
N PHE A 87 -6.53 21.68 5.31
CA PHE A 87 -7.02 20.32 5.35
C PHE A 87 -7.08 19.77 6.78
N ILE A 88 -6.07 20.06 7.61
CA ILE A 88 -6.08 19.69 9.03
C ILE A 88 -7.17 20.42 9.79
N ASP A 89 -7.33 21.72 9.58
CA ASP A 89 -8.38 22.53 10.23
C ASP A 89 -9.77 22.00 9.89
N MET A 90 -10.00 21.61 8.65
CA MET A 90 -11.23 20.96 8.21
C MET A 90 -11.48 19.65 8.97
N VAL A 91 -10.48 18.77 9.06
CA VAL A 91 -10.61 17.49 9.78
C VAL A 91 -10.82 17.72 11.27
N CYS A 92 -10.08 18.64 11.87
CA CYS A 92 -10.26 19.04 13.28
C CYS A 92 -11.66 19.58 13.52
N GLY A 93 -12.20 20.39 12.60
CA GLY A 93 -13.57 20.91 12.65
C GLY A 93 -14.62 19.80 12.65
N PHE A 94 -14.45 18.74 11.84
CA PHE A 94 -15.36 17.58 11.85
C PHE A 94 -15.33 16.82 13.18
N VAL A 95 -14.19 16.75 13.84
CA VAL A 95 -14.03 16.09 15.15
C VAL A 95 -14.48 17.03 16.30
N GLY A 96 -14.69 18.31 16.03
CA GLY A 96 -15.01 19.30 17.04
C GLY A 96 -13.82 19.68 17.92
N VAL A 97 -12.63 19.74 17.34
CA VAL A 97 -11.37 20.10 18.00
C VAL A 97 -10.83 21.38 17.36
N ASN A 98 -10.38 22.32 18.19
CA ASN A 98 -9.63 23.47 17.71
C ASN A 98 -8.14 23.14 17.72
N PRO A 99 -7.45 23.01 16.57
CA PRO A 99 -6.03 22.66 16.50
C PRO A 99 -5.09 23.72 17.11
N HIS A 100 -5.60 24.96 17.30
CA HIS A 100 -4.86 26.08 17.88
C HIS A 100 -5.15 26.29 19.38
N ALA A 101 -5.91 25.41 20.02
CA ALA A 101 -6.16 25.52 21.45
C ALA A 101 -4.91 25.15 22.28
N ASP A 102 -4.68 25.87 23.37
CA ASP A 102 -3.55 25.62 24.27
C ASP A 102 -3.59 24.22 24.92
N HIS A 103 -4.79 23.67 25.08
CA HIS A 103 -5.01 22.32 25.56
C HIS A 103 -6.06 21.58 24.71
N ILE A 104 -5.62 20.45 24.14
CA ILE A 104 -6.52 19.51 23.46
C ILE A 104 -6.54 18.22 24.29
N ASP A 105 -7.73 17.70 24.53
CA ASP A 105 -7.91 16.42 25.21
C ASP A 105 -7.17 15.29 24.47
N ALA A 106 -6.37 14.54 25.22
CA ALA A 106 -5.55 13.42 24.72
C ALA A 106 -6.37 12.39 23.91
N ALA A 107 -7.57 12.05 24.38
CA ALA A 107 -8.46 11.13 23.68
C ALA A 107 -8.88 11.69 22.31
N ARG A 108 -9.17 12.99 22.24
CA ARG A 108 -9.55 13.66 20.99
C ARG A 108 -8.41 13.76 19.99
N LEU A 109 -7.15 13.90 20.45
CA LEU A 109 -5.99 13.88 19.56
C LEU A 109 -5.85 12.57 18.79
N SER A 110 -6.05 11.43 19.45
CA SER A 110 -6.06 10.13 18.77
C SER A 110 -7.17 10.01 17.76
N VAL A 111 -8.37 10.55 18.07
CA VAL A 111 -9.50 10.57 17.13
C VAL A 111 -9.20 11.46 15.92
N VAL A 112 -8.56 12.62 16.12
CA VAL A 112 -8.17 13.50 15.01
C VAL A 112 -7.16 12.82 14.09
N LEU A 113 -6.15 12.13 14.62
CA LEU A 113 -5.18 11.39 13.82
C LEU A 113 -5.84 10.27 12.99
N ALA A 114 -6.73 9.50 13.60
CA ALA A 114 -7.50 8.46 12.91
C ALA A 114 -8.44 9.05 11.85
N ALA A 115 -9.14 10.13 12.17
CA ALA A 115 -10.01 10.86 11.25
C ALA A 115 -9.23 11.44 10.08
N PHE A 116 -8.07 12.04 10.34
CA PHE A 116 -7.17 12.55 9.31
C PHE A 116 -6.74 11.43 8.36
N HIS A 117 -6.25 10.32 8.89
CA HIS A 117 -5.81 9.19 8.07
C HIS A 117 -6.95 8.65 7.20
N THR A 118 -8.14 8.50 7.76
CA THR A 118 -9.32 8.03 7.01
C THR A 118 -9.74 9.04 5.94
N THR A 119 -9.89 10.32 6.30
CA THR A 119 -10.31 11.38 5.37
C THR A 119 -9.30 11.56 4.25
N PHE A 120 -8.01 11.54 4.56
CA PHE A 120 -6.94 11.59 3.57
C PHE A 120 -7.09 10.46 2.54
N ASN A 121 -7.23 9.21 3.00
CA ASN A 121 -7.34 8.07 2.08
C ASN A 121 -8.62 8.11 1.25
N VAL A 122 -9.75 8.50 1.83
CA VAL A 122 -11.03 8.65 1.12
C VAL A 122 -10.92 9.74 0.05
N CYS A 123 -10.42 10.92 0.39
CA CYS A 123 -10.24 12.02 -0.55
C CYS A 123 -9.25 11.63 -1.67
N ASN A 124 -8.11 11.04 -1.33
CA ASN A 124 -7.11 10.62 -2.30
C ASN A 124 -7.67 9.58 -3.27
N THR A 125 -8.41 8.59 -2.77
CA THR A 125 -9.09 7.58 -3.59
C THR A 125 -10.14 8.23 -4.50
N SER A 126 -10.95 9.15 -3.96
CA SER A 126 -11.99 9.84 -4.72
C SER A 126 -11.43 10.67 -5.86
N ILE A 127 -10.26 11.28 -5.68
CA ILE A 127 -9.55 12.02 -6.74
C ILE A 127 -8.97 11.05 -7.77
N LEU A 128 -8.24 10.03 -7.31
CA LEU A 128 -7.45 9.16 -8.19
C LEU A 128 -8.29 8.13 -8.96
N ILE A 129 -9.51 7.82 -8.51
CA ILE A 129 -10.40 6.91 -9.25
C ILE A 129 -10.69 7.43 -10.66
N TRP A 130 -10.75 8.73 -10.85
CA TRP A 130 -10.94 9.38 -12.16
C TRP A 130 -9.66 9.46 -12.99
N LEU A 131 -8.51 9.29 -12.35
CA LEU A 131 -7.18 9.35 -12.97
C LEU A 131 -6.55 7.97 -13.19
N ILE A 132 -7.30 6.88 -12.99
CA ILE A 132 -6.81 5.51 -13.18
C ILE A 132 -6.15 5.32 -14.57
N PRO A 133 -6.77 5.74 -15.71
CA PRO A 133 -6.14 5.54 -17.02
C PRO A 133 -4.81 6.29 -17.18
N GLN A 134 -4.70 7.48 -16.56
CA GLN A 134 -3.47 8.29 -16.60
C GLN A 134 -2.38 7.65 -15.75
N MET A 135 -2.75 7.14 -14.56
CA MET A 135 -1.85 6.46 -13.66
C MET A 135 -1.35 5.15 -14.28
N GLU A 136 -2.21 4.38 -14.94
CA GLU A 136 -1.82 3.18 -15.67
C GLU A 136 -0.81 3.49 -16.77
N ARG A 137 -1.06 4.52 -17.60
CA ARG A 137 -0.11 4.94 -18.65
C ARG A 137 1.23 5.33 -18.07
N PHE A 138 1.23 6.10 -16.98
CA PHE A 138 2.46 6.51 -16.29
C PHE A 138 3.24 5.31 -15.76
N VAL A 139 2.58 4.40 -15.07
CA VAL A 139 3.19 3.19 -14.51
C VAL A 139 3.74 2.29 -15.62
N CYS A 140 3.00 2.10 -16.71
CA CYS A 140 3.45 1.31 -17.85
C CYS A 140 4.61 1.97 -18.62
N TYR A 141 4.68 3.30 -18.63
CA TYR A 141 5.80 4.05 -19.21
C TYR A 141 7.08 3.85 -18.40
N VAL A 142 6.99 3.90 -17.05
CA VAL A 142 8.15 3.75 -16.16
C VAL A 142 8.60 2.29 -16.10
N ILE A 143 7.65 1.36 -15.95
CA ILE A 143 7.96 -0.08 -15.83
C ILE A 143 7.59 -0.77 -17.13
N LYS A 144 8.61 -0.92 -17.99
CA LYS A 144 8.49 -1.62 -19.26
C LYS A 144 8.34 -3.13 -19.06
N PRO A 145 7.66 -3.84 -19.98
CA PRO A 145 7.58 -5.29 -19.93
C PRO A 145 8.99 -5.91 -19.98
N SER A 146 9.22 -6.92 -19.16
CA SER A 146 10.41 -7.74 -19.25
C SER A 146 10.19 -8.82 -20.30
N ASN A 147 11.18 -9.07 -21.20
CA ASN A 147 11.14 -10.15 -22.19
C ASN A 147 11.32 -11.55 -21.58
N ARG A 148 11.12 -11.72 -20.29
CA ARG A 148 11.26 -13.04 -19.63
C ARG A 148 10.05 -13.91 -19.97
N LYS A 149 10.31 -15.13 -20.41
CA LYS A 149 9.30 -16.20 -20.65
C LYS A 149 8.42 -16.49 -19.44
N ASP A 150 8.81 -16.02 -18.26
CA ASP A 150 8.11 -16.19 -16.99
C ASP A 150 6.77 -15.41 -16.91
N GLU A 151 6.53 -14.43 -17.80
CA GLU A 151 5.28 -13.64 -17.78
C GLU A 151 4.05 -14.48 -18.15
N ASP A 152 4.22 -15.52 -18.98
CA ASP A 152 3.11 -16.38 -19.38
C ASP A 152 2.67 -17.34 -18.26
N GLU A 153 3.54 -17.62 -17.29
CA GLU A 153 3.21 -18.47 -16.15
C GLU A 153 2.23 -17.81 -15.16
N PHE A 154 2.18 -16.47 -15.15
CA PHE A 154 1.35 -15.69 -14.22
C PHE A 154 0.05 -15.18 -14.85
N ARG A 155 -0.22 -15.50 -16.12
CA ARG A 155 -1.48 -15.14 -16.75
C ARG A 155 -2.59 -16.13 -16.34
N LEU A 156 -3.80 -15.60 -16.24
CA LEU A 156 -5.00 -16.42 -16.15
C LEU A 156 -5.09 -17.25 -17.44
N ARG A 157 -5.16 -18.58 -17.31
CA ARG A 157 -5.13 -19.51 -18.45
C ARG A 157 -6.53 -19.89 -18.92
N TYR A 158 -7.45 -19.93 -17.99
CA TYR A 158 -8.81 -20.46 -18.23
C TYR A 158 -9.86 -19.36 -18.34
N ILE A 159 -9.63 -18.19 -17.73
CA ILE A 159 -10.55 -17.04 -17.83
C ILE A 159 -10.06 -16.11 -18.93
N GLY A 160 -10.64 -16.25 -20.13
CA GLY A 160 -10.36 -15.38 -21.28
C GLY A 160 -11.53 -14.46 -21.59
N GLY A 161 -11.26 -13.25 -22.12
CA GLY A 161 -12.25 -12.19 -22.34
C GLY A 161 -13.46 -12.53 -23.23
N THR A 162 -13.47 -13.66 -23.93
CA THR A 162 -14.59 -14.15 -24.72
C THR A 162 -15.45 -15.19 -23.98
N SER A 163 -14.97 -15.70 -22.85
CA SER A 163 -15.59 -16.77 -22.07
C SER A 163 -16.76 -16.28 -21.21
N ILE A 164 -16.68 -15.02 -20.74
CA ILE A 164 -17.71 -14.39 -19.89
C ILE A 164 -19.10 -14.31 -20.57
N MET A 165 -19.16 -14.43 -21.89
CA MET A 165 -20.41 -14.34 -22.65
C MET A 165 -21.11 -15.68 -22.91
N LYS A 166 -20.55 -16.83 -22.46
CA LYS A 166 -21.09 -18.12 -22.89
C LYS A 166 -22.19 -18.69 -21.99
N THR A 167 -21.87 -19.14 -20.83
CA THR A 167 -22.87 -19.66 -19.86
C THR A 167 -22.34 -19.50 -18.44
N PRO A 168 -23.21 -19.28 -17.43
CA PRO A 168 -22.78 -19.18 -16.04
C PRO A 168 -22.03 -20.44 -15.55
N GLU A 169 -22.48 -21.61 -15.94
CA GLU A 169 -21.88 -22.88 -15.54
C GLU A 169 -20.46 -23.05 -16.08
N LEU A 170 -20.21 -22.64 -17.32
CA LEU A 170 -18.87 -22.68 -17.92
C LEU A 170 -17.91 -21.71 -17.21
N SER A 171 -18.40 -20.52 -16.86
CA SER A 171 -17.63 -19.52 -16.13
C SER A 171 -17.22 -20.01 -14.74
N VAL A 172 -18.11 -20.73 -14.04
CA VAL A 172 -17.78 -21.37 -12.74
C VAL A 172 -16.73 -22.44 -12.92
N LEU A 173 -16.84 -23.28 -13.95
CA LEU A 173 -15.85 -24.33 -14.22
C LEU A 173 -14.47 -23.76 -14.56
N GLU A 174 -14.42 -22.70 -15.33
CA GLU A 174 -13.17 -22.00 -15.64
C GLU A 174 -12.54 -21.37 -14.40
N ALA A 175 -13.36 -20.74 -13.55
CA ALA A 175 -12.90 -20.21 -12.27
C ALA A 175 -12.36 -21.32 -11.34
N GLN A 176 -13.01 -22.47 -11.28
CA GLN A 176 -12.51 -23.63 -10.52
C GLN A 176 -11.16 -24.11 -11.02
N LYS A 177 -10.96 -24.21 -12.33
CA LYS A 177 -9.64 -24.58 -12.91
C LYS A 177 -8.56 -23.58 -12.60
N GLU A 178 -8.89 -22.28 -12.60
CA GLU A 178 -7.94 -21.23 -12.25
C GLU A 178 -7.54 -21.30 -10.78
N ILE A 179 -8.51 -21.52 -9.87
CA ILE A 179 -8.26 -21.74 -8.44
C ILE A 179 -7.39 -22.97 -8.21
N GLN A 180 -7.65 -24.08 -8.92
CA GLN A 180 -6.81 -25.27 -8.84
C GLN A 180 -5.37 -24.99 -9.28
N SER A 181 -5.18 -24.32 -10.42
CA SER A 181 -3.86 -23.91 -10.92
C SER A 181 -3.11 -23.03 -9.91
N PHE A 182 -3.82 -22.11 -9.26
CA PHE A 182 -3.28 -21.27 -8.20
C PHE A 182 -2.87 -22.07 -6.96
N ALA A 183 -3.69 -23.01 -6.52
CA ALA A 183 -3.38 -23.89 -5.39
C ALA A 183 -2.14 -24.76 -5.65
N GLU A 184 -2.00 -25.30 -6.86
CA GLU A 184 -0.82 -26.08 -7.26
C GLU A 184 0.47 -25.23 -7.25
N ARG A 185 0.39 -23.94 -7.61
CA ARG A 185 1.53 -23.01 -7.53
C ARG A 185 1.92 -22.76 -6.07
N ILE A 186 0.94 -22.49 -5.21
CA ILE A 186 1.17 -22.31 -3.78
C ILE A 186 1.85 -23.56 -3.19
N GLN A 187 1.38 -24.75 -3.53
CA GLN A 187 1.97 -26.00 -3.07
C GLN A 187 3.43 -26.15 -3.51
N ARG A 188 3.76 -25.80 -4.76
CA ARG A 188 5.15 -25.76 -5.24
C ARG A 188 6.00 -24.75 -4.48
N MET A 189 5.46 -23.55 -4.21
CA MET A 189 6.17 -22.54 -3.42
C MET A 189 6.50 -23.02 -2.01
N PHE A 190 5.54 -23.67 -1.33
CA PHE A 190 5.80 -24.30 -0.03
C PHE A 190 6.83 -25.41 -0.10
N GLY A 191 6.83 -26.20 -1.19
CA GLY A 191 7.86 -27.20 -1.45
C GLY A 191 9.25 -26.57 -1.53
N MET A 192 9.42 -25.49 -2.31
CA MET A 192 10.70 -24.77 -2.43
C MET A 192 11.15 -24.14 -1.10
N VAL A 193 10.24 -23.55 -0.32
CA VAL A 193 10.57 -23.04 1.01
C VAL A 193 11.04 -24.17 1.94
N ARG A 194 10.39 -25.32 1.92
CA ARG A 194 10.79 -26.48 2.70
C ARG A 194 12.16 -27.03 2.30
N GLU A 195 12.46 -27.05 1.01
CA GLU A 195 13.79 -27.41 0.50
C GLU A 195 14.86 -26.43 0.96
N LEU A 196 14.60 -25.12 0.84
CA LEU A 196 15.48 -24.05 1.31
C LEU A 196 15.80 -24.17 2.81
N LEU A 197 14.80 -24.47 3.64
CA LEU A 197 15.00 -24.68 5.08
C LEU A 197 15.82 -25.95 5.39
N GLY A 198 15.88 -26.90 4.48
CA GLY A 198 16.69 -28.12 4.57
C GLY A 198 18.15 -27.94 4.09
N VAL A 199 18.46 -26.85 3.39
CA VAL A 199 19.81 -26.62 2.84
C VAL A 199 20.75 -26.14 3.95
N LYS A 200 21.77 -26.97 4.23
CA LYS A 200 22.81 -26.65 5.23
C LYS A 200 24.07 -26.01 4.61
N ASP A 201 24.11 -25.90 3.30
CA ASP A 201 25.29 -25.43 2.54
C ASP A 201 24.98 -24.05 1.96
N GLU A 202 25.75 -23.06 2.40
CA GLU A 202 25.59 -21.65 2.01
C GLU A 202 25.73 -21.42 0.49
N ALA A 203 26.57 -22.23 -0.18
CA ALA A 203 26.74 -22.16 -1.63
C ALA A 203 25.53 -22.68 -2.42
N LYS A 204 24.70 -23.54 -1.82
CA LYS A 204 23.43 -24.02 -2.40
C LYS A 204 22.25 -23.12 -2.07
N PHE A 205 22.32 -22.37 -0.98
CA PHE A 205 21.29 -21.43 -0.57
C PHE A 205 21.22 -20.20 -1.49
N ASN A 206 22.36 -19.78 -2.05
CA ASN A 206 22.49 -18.59 -2.89
C ASN A 206 22.28 -18.85 -4.41
N LYS A 207 21.88 -20.05 -4.80
CA LYS A 207 21.49 -20.43 -6.17
C LYS A 207 19.98 -20.38 -6.36
#